data_c4b7b073e0c0e3f9ac74b74d35716ced
#
_entry.id   c4b7b073e0c0e3f9ac74b74d35716ced
#
_cell.length_a   1.000
_cell.length_b   1.000
_cell.length_c   1.000
_cell.angle_alpha   90.00
_cell.angle_beta   90.00
_cell.angle_gamma   90.00
#
_symmetry.space_group_name_H-M   'P 1'
#
loop_
_entity.id
_entity.type
_entity.pdbx_description
1 polymer ?
#
loop_
_entity_poly.entity_id
_entity_poly.type
_entity_poly.pdbx_seq_one_letter_code
_entity_poly.pdbx_strand_id
1 'polypeptide(L)'
;MKKPAFSGRADSVTSKTILAKSLKVRAFNYASSCLELLHKKPEDTELRAITHKGGKLSAREFKFPEYEPYGAGNYINADPIINAHLEGRGLYFVVNDGGTTDIEITLCRAFFVEWDDRPKEDQLYIYKELNLPEPTFQVETGKSIHNYWVLKKPVSQLIWKPIQKRLVDYTKSDPSIKNPSRVMRLPGFYYVNKQAEHTEQIRLINITQKEYSVKDIEDCLPEPEKPEPVEIKPTNAKVVQSDWKIEEIFEALKHIPPRVQGNNTYEEYRNMAWGLTDLLEQMGRSESFAIQLLEAHSPSGEVSGWNVEQVVRSRRGDVKAGTFIFIAQKHGWKPKSK
;
A
#
# COMPACT_ATOMS: atom_id res chain seq x y z
N MET A 1 -3.13 30.52 -64.68
CA MET A 1 -2.46 29.37 -64.06
C MET A 1 -2.76 29.36 -62.58
N LYS A 2 -3.67 28.48 -62.09
CA LYS A 2 -4.01 28.32 -60.69
C LYS A 2 -3.05 27.27 -60.08
N LYS A 3 -2.33 27.62 -58.98
CA LYS A 3 -1.50 26.66 -58.23
C LYS A 3 -2.40 25.69 -57.46
N PRO A 4 -2.08 24.39 -57.36
CA PRO A 4 -2.86 23.45 -56.58
C PRO A 4 -2.61 23.70 -55.09
N ALA A 5 -3.72 23.70 -54.29
CA ALA A 5 -3.67 23.73 -52.82
C ALA A 5 -3.19 22.35 -52.32
N PHE A 6 -2.03 22.29 -51.68
CA PHE A 6 -1.58 21.11 -50.96
C PHE A 6 -2.44 20.96 -49.66
N SER A 7 -3.08 19.82 -49.51
CA SER A 7 -3.90 19.47 -48.39
C SER A 7 -3.02 19.05 -47.18
N GLY A 8 -2.77 19.99 -46.28
CA GLY A 8 -1.96 19.76 -45.07
C GLY A 8 -2.58 18.95 -43.96
N ARG A 9 -3.53 18.06 -44.27
CA ARG A 9 -4.21 17.23 -43.21
C ARG A 9 -3.68 15.80 -43.09
N ALA A 10 -3.05 15.24 -44.08
CA ALA A 10 -2.55 13.86 -44.08
C ALA A 10 -1.23 13.73 -43.28
N ASP A 11 -0.36 14.72 -43.29
CA ASP A 11 0.95 14.64 -42.64
C ASP A 11 0.92 14.74 -41.12
N SER A 12 -0.09 15.44 -40.56
CA SER A 12 -0.20 15.60 -39.11
C SER A 12 -0.73 14.34 -38.38
N VAL A 13 -1.55 13.53 -39.06
CA VAL A 13 -2.08 12.26 -38.51
C VAL A 13 -0.98 11.19 -38.53
N THR A 14 -0.20 11.12 -39.61
CA THR A 14 0.89 10.16 -39.76
C THR A 14 2.00 10.42 -38.75
N SER A 15 2.38 11.68 -38.51
CA SER A 15 3.40 12.04 -37.52
C SER A 15 2.96 11.71 -36.08
N LYS A 16 1.72 11.98 -35.72
CA LYS A 16 1.18 11.64 -34.38
C LYS A 16 1.12 10.12 -34.15
N THR A 17 0.75 9.35 -35.17
CA THR A 17 0.68 7.89 -35.11
C THR A 17 2.06 7.26 -34.96
N ILE A 18 3.06 7.76 -35.70
CA ILE A 18 4.45 7.29 -35.61
C ILE A 18 5.03 7.65 -34.22
N LEU A 19 4.79 8.85 -33.74
CA LEU A 19 5.24 9.30 -32.41
C LEU A 19 4.61 8.44 -31.30
N ALA A 20 3.32 8.17 -31.37
CA ALA A 20 2.61 7.32 -30.43
C ALA A 20 3.14 5.88 -30.42
N LYS A 21 3.46 5.31 -31.59
CA LYS A 21 4.02 3.97 -31.72
C LYS A 21 5.44 3.88 -31.13
N SER A 22 6.30 4.86 -31.41
CA SER A 22 7.65 4.94 -30.85
C SER A 22 7.62 5.14 -29.33
N LEU A 23 6.73 6.01 -28.83
CA LEU A 23 6.54 6.23 -27.40
C LEU A 23 6.09 4.93 -26.69
N LYS A 24 5.14 4.21 -27.27
CA LYS A 24 4.58 2.97 -26.74
C LYS A 24 5.69 1.95 -26.42
N VAL A 25 6.48 1.56 -27.43
CA VAL A 25 7.51 0.52 -27.25
C VAL A 25 8.59 0.97 -26.28
N ARG A 26 9.11 2.18 -26.44
CA ARG A 26 10.19 2.71 -25.60
C ARG A 26 9.74 2.88 -24.13
N ALA A 27 8.53 3.40 -23.92
CA ALA A 27 8.02 3.65 -22.58
C ALA A 27 7.79 2.34 -21.83
N PHE A 28 7.17 1.34 -22.44
CA PHE A 28 6.92 0.06 -21.78
C PHE A 28 8.19 -0.78 -21.60
N ASN A 29 9.14 -0.76 -22.53
CA ASN A 29 10.45 -1.38 -22.29
C ASN A 29 11.14 -0.77 -21.08
N TYR A 30 11.09 0.55 -20.95
CA TYR A 30 11.68 1.25 -19.81
C TYR A 30 10.92 0.95 -18.50
N ALA A 31 9.60 0.88 -18.56
CA ALA A 31 8.77 0.47 -17.43
C ALA A 31 9.04 -0.99 -17.01
N SER A 32 9.23 -1.90 -17.97
CA SER A 32 9.62 -3.29 -17.71
C SER A 32 10.93 -3.38 -16.93
N SER A 33 11.93 -2.56 -17.25
CA SER A 33 13.18 -2.51 -16.47
C SER A 33 12.95 -2.12 -15.01
N CYS A 34 11.97 -1.26 -14.73
CA CYS A 34 11.59 -0.94 -13.35
C CYS A 34 10.96 -2.16 -12.65
N LEU A 35 10.10 -2.91 -13.36
CA LEU A 35 9.49 -4.13 -12.81
C LEU A 35 10.53 -5.23 -12.55
N GLU A 36 11.52 -5.38 -13.45
CA GLU A 36 12.65 -6.30 -13.27
C GLU A 36 13.44 -5.98 -11.99
N LEU A 37 13.74 -4.70 -11.73
CA LEU A 37 14.41 -4.27 -10.51
C LEU A 37 13.59 -4.58 -9.24
N LEU A 38 12.27 -4.61 -9.34
CA LEU A 38 11.35 -4.97 -8.26
C LEU A 38 11.09 -6.49 -8.18
N HIS A 39 11.66 -7.30 -9.06
CA HIS A 39 11.32 -8.72 -9.25
C HIS A 39 9.81 -8.94 -9.44
N LYS A 40 9.14 -7.96 -10.06
CA LYS A 40 7.70 -7.97 -10.27
C LYS A 40 7.37 -8.42 -11.68
N LYS A 41 6.42 -9.33 -11.79
CA LYS A 41 5.98 -9.82 -13.09
C LYS A 41 5.06 -8.81 -13.77
N PRO A 42 5.22 -8.55 -15.07
CA PRO A 42 4.34 -7.67 -15.83
C PRO A 42 2.86 -8.07 -15.71
N GLU A 43 2.54 -9.36 -15.88
CA GLU A 43 1.19 -9.91 -15.81
C GLU A 43 0.50 -9.72 -14.46
N ASP A 44 1.28 -9.58 -13.38
CA ASP A 44 0.79 -9.35 -12.01
C ASP A 44 0.79 -7.85 -11.64
N THR A 45 1.02 -6.96 -12.62
CA THR A 45 1.17 -5.53 -12.37
C THR A 45 -0.08 -4.75 -12.75
N GLU A 46 -0.67 -4.13 -11.72
CA GLU A 46 -1.79 -3.21 -11.89
C GLU A 46 -1.28 -1.80 -12.20
N LEU A 47 -1.90 -1.16 -13.19
CA LEU A 47 -1.65 0.22 -13.58
C LEU A 47 -2.86 1.10 -13.29
N ARG A 48 -2.60 2.35 -12.95
CA ARG A 48 -3.64 3.37 -12.80
C ARG A 48 -3.27 4.62 -13.60
N ALA A 49 -4.20 5.08 -14.40
CA ALA A 49 -4.12 6.36 -15.10
C ALA A 49 -4.94 7.40 -14.33
N ILE A 50 -4.27 8.38 -13.72
CA ILE A 50 -4.89 9.31 -12.76
C ILE A 50 -4.56 10.75 -13.20
N THR A 51 -5.56 11.64 -13.17
CA THR A 51 -5.33 13.08 -13.31
C THR A 51 -4.77 13.67 -12.01
N HIS A 52 -4.13 14.82 -12.08
CA HIS A 52 -3.75 15.55 -10.89
C HIS A 52 -4.99 15.93 -10.04
N LYS A 53 -4.77 16.27 -8.78
CA LYS A 53 -5.84 16.68 -7.84
C LYS A 53 -6.63 17.87 -8.41
N GLY A 54 -7.95 17.68 -8.56
CA GLY A 54 -8.86 18.67 -9.17
C GLY A 54 -9.06 18.49 -10.67
N GLY A 55 -8.41 17.53 -11.32
CA GLY A 55 -8.67 17.19 -12.72
C GLY A 55 -10.07 16.59 -12.93
N LYS A 56 -10.68 16.87 -14.11
CA LYS A 56 -12.07 16.49 -14.40
C LYS A 56 -12.22 15.04 -14.90
N LEU A 57 -11.12 14.39 -15.31
CA LEU A 57 -11.20 13.05 -15.88
C LEU A 57 -11.18 12.00 -14.76
N SER A 58 -12.03 10.98 -14.87
CA SER A 58 -12.02 9.83 -13.96
C SER A 58 -10.73 9.04 -14.05
N ALA A 59 -10.30 8.41 -12.95
CA ALA A 59 -9.23 7.44 -12.95
C ALA A 59 -9.63 6.21 -13.80
N ARG A 60 -8.63 5.57 -14.42
CA ARG A 60 -8.79 4.30 -15.15
C ARG A 60 -7.79 3.29 -14.63
N GLU A 61 -8.17 2.04 -14.62
CA GLU A 61 -7.34 0.91 -14.21
C GLU A 61 -7.04 0.02 -15.39
N PHE A 62 -5.82 -0.52 -15.43
CA PHE A 62 -5.34 -1.38 -16.49
C PHE A 62 -4.40 -2.44 -15.90
N LYS A 63 -4.23 -3.54 -16.62
CA LYS A 63 -3.09 -4.44 -16.43
C LYS A 63 -1.89 -3.91 -17.21
N PHE A 64 -0.68 -4.24 -16.76
CA PHE A 64 0.51 -3.99 -17.57
C PHE A 64 0.38 -4.76 -18.88
N PRO A 65 0.70 -4.16 -20.04
CA PRO A 65 0.49 -4.79 -21.34
C PRO A 65 1.46 -5.94 -21.56
N GLU A 66 0.99 -6.98 -22.22
CA GLU A 66 1.79 -8.13 -22.58
C GLU A 66 2.77 -7.81 -23.73
N TYR A 67 4.00 -8.28 -23.62
CA TYR A 67 5.00 -8.13 -24.68
C TYR A 67 4.96 -9.32 -25.63
N GLU A 68 4.79 -9.06 -26.93
CA GLU A 68 4.77 -10.05 -27.99
C GLU A 68 6.10 -10.03 -28.78
N PRO A 69 7.05 -10.94 -28.48
CA PRO A 69 8.37 -10.91 -29.10
C PRO A 69 8.37 -11.27 -30.60
N TYR A 70 7.35 -12.04 -31.07
CA TYR A 70 7.28 -12.57 -32.44
C TYR A 70 6.44 -11.70 -33.39
N GLY A 71 5.80 -10.66 -32.91
CA GLY A 71 4.93 -9.76 -33.68
C GLY A 71 5.47 -8.33 -33.82
N ALA A 72 6.66 -8.11 -34.35
CA ALA A 72 7.29 -6.79 -34.51
C ALA A 72 7.65 -6.08 -33.19
N GLY A 73 7.86 -6.81 -32.09
CA GLY A 73 8.26 -6.25 -30.79
C GLY A 73 7.22 -5.29 -30.21
N ASN A 74 5.99 -5.69 -30.17
CA ASN A 74 4.86 -4.85 -29.78
C ASN A 74 4.31 -5.22 -28.41
N TYR A 75 3.66 -4.26 -27.74
CA TYR A 75 2.89 -4.50 -26.53
C TYR A 75 1.40 -4.61 -26.86
N ILE A 76 0.81 -5.78 -26.59
CA ILE A 76 -0.63 -6.03 -26.78
C ILE A 76 -1.41 -5.27 -25.73
N ASN A 77 -2.58 -4.74 -26.11
CA ASN A 77 -3.46 -3.97 -25.22
C ASN A 77 -2.85 -2.69 -24.61
N ALA A 78 -1.74 -2.19 -25.16
CA ALA A 78 -1.11 -0.96 -24.69
C ALA A 78 -1.83 0.32 -25.16
N ASP A 79 -2.56 0.30 -26.27
CA ASP A 79 -3.18 1.50 -26.86
C ASP A 79 -4.17 2.21 -25.93
N PRO A 80 -5.04 1.52 -25.18
CA PRO A 80 -5.90 2.19 -24.19
C PRO A 80 -5.13 2.93 -23.11
N ILE A 81 -3.96 2.40 -22.68
CA ILE A 81 -3.08 3.01 -21.68
C ILE A 81 -2.42 4.26 -22.25
N ILE A 82 -1.87 4.15 -23.48
CA ILE A 82 -1.26 5.29 -24.18
C ILE A 82 -2.30 6.39 -24.40
N ASN A 83 -3.50 6.04 -24.86
CA ASN A 83 -4.59 7.02 -25.06
C ASN A 83 -4.97 7.72 -23.75
N ALA A 84 -5.09 6.97 -22.64
CA ALA A 84 -5.35 7.56 -21.33
C ALA A 84 -4.24 8.55 -20.91
N HIS A 85 -2.99 8.22 -21.21
CA HIS A 85 -1.86 9.12 -20.97
C HIS A 85 -1.91 10.37 -21.85
N LEU A 86 -2.13 10.21 -23.15
CA LEU A 86 -2.26 11.34 -24.10
C LEU A 86 -3.46 12.27 -23.79
N GLU A 87 -4.49 11.77 -23.14
CA GLU A 87 -5.62 12.56 -22.63
C GLU A 87 -5.24 13.42 -21.39
N GLY A 88 -4.02 13.35 -20.88
CA GLY A 88 -3.55 14.13 -19.74
C GLY A 88 -3.64 13.42 -18.38
N ARG A 89 -3.61 12.08 -18.37
CA ARG A 89 -3.47 11.29 -17.13
C ARG A 89 -2.02 10.88 -16.91
N GLY A 90 -1.53 11.06 -15.69
CA GLY A 90 -0.29 10.44 -15.26
C GLY A 90 -0.46 8.94 -15.09
N LEU A 91 0.55 8.16 -15.47
CA LEU A 91 0.54 6.72 -15.28
C LEU A 91 1.28 6.32 -14.02
N TYR A 92 0.68 5.38 -13.31
CA TYR A 92 1.16 4.84 -12.04
C TYR A 92 1.04 3.33 -12.05
N PHE A 93 1.82 2.67 -11.21
CA PHE A 93 1.74 1.24 -10.98
C PHE A 93 1.67 0.93 -9.49
N VAL A 94 1.04 -0.17 -9.13
CA VAL A 94 1.06 -0.70 -7.75
C VAL A 94 2.40 -1.39 -7.52
N VAL A 95 3.17 -0.91 -6.53
CA VAL A 95 4.53 -1.42 -6.27
C VAL A 95 4.51 -2.87 -5.78
N ASN A 96 3.59 -3.18 -4.88
CA ASN A 96 3.45 -4.50 -4.27
C ASN A 96 2.56 -5.43 -5.09
N ASP A 97 2.51 -6.72 -4.75
CA ASP A 97 1.74 -7.72 -5.48
C ASP A 97 0.34 -7.89 -4.92
N GLY A 98 -0.61 -8.10 -5.82
CA GLY A 98 -2.03 -8.29 -5.53
C GLY A 98 -2.87 -7.37 -6.40
N GLY A 99 -3.95 -6.85 -5.85
CA GLY A 99 -4.85 -5.95 -6.58
C GLY A 99 -4.56 -4.46 -6.36
N THR A 100 -5.60 -3.66 -6.43
CA THR A 100 -5.54 -2.18 -6.33
C THR A 100 -5.92 -1.64 -4.95
N THR A 101 -6.38 -2.49 -4.04
CA THR A 101 -6.76 -2.14 -2.66
C THR A 101 -5.84 -2.79 -1.64
N ASP A 102 -5.74 -2.20 -0.44
CA ASP A 102 -4.87 -2.73 0.62
C ASP A 102 -5.16 -4.19 0.98
N ILE A 103 -6.42 -4.61 0.90
CA ILE A 103 -6.84 -5.96 1.27
C ILE A 103 -6.41 -7.01 0.23
N GLU A 104 -6.25 -6.58 -1.02
CA GLU A 104 -5.84 -7.45 -2.12
C GLU A 104 -4.33 -7.64 -2.19
N ILE A 105 -3.55 -6.78 -1.52
CA ILE A 105 -2.10 -6.92 -1.51
C ILE A 105 -1.69 -8.14 -0.70
N THR A 106 -1.03 -9.07 -1.35
CA THR A 106 -0.57 -10.32 -0.76
C THR A 106 0.89 -10.26 -0.32
N LEU A 107 1.75 -9.66 -1.15
CA LEU A 107 3.19 -9.59 -0.91
C LEU A 107 3.71 -8.18 -1.18
N CYS A 108 4.59 -7.71 -0.32
CA CYS A 108 5.28 -6.42 -0.43
C CYS A 108 6.74 -6.65 -0.83
N ARG A 109 7.17 -5.96 -1.92
CA ARG A 109 8.45 -6.19 -2.58
C ARG A 109 9.52 -5.18 -2.22
N ALA A 110 9.12 -3.98 -1.83
CA ALA A 110 10.05 -2.90 -1.53
C ALA A 110 9.51 -1.97 -0.44
N PHE A 111 10.41 -1.34 0.29
CA PHE A 111 10.14 -0.11 1.01
C PHE A 111 10.41 1.08 0.08
N PHE A 112 9.65 2.16 0.23
CA PHE A 112 9.81 3.32 -0.63
C PHE A 112 9.36 4.61 0.04
N VAL A 113 9.98 5.74 -0.36
CA VAL A 113 9.65 7.08 0.11
C VAL A 113 9.76 8.10 -1.02
N GLU A 114 9.03 9.19 -0.90
CA GLU A 114 9.12 10.37 -1.75
C GLU A 114 8.81 11.65 -0.95
N TRP A 115 9.19 12.81 -1.46
CA TRP A 115 8.90 14.12 -0.86
C TRP A 115 8.33 15.06 -1.91
N ASP A 116 7.21 15.69 -1.58
CA ASP A 116 6.56 16.70 -2.44
C ASP A 116 6.96 18.15 -2.07
N ASP A 117 7.56 18.35 -0.91
CA ASP A 117 7.79 19.63 -0.27
C ASP A 117 9.26 20.09 -0.21
N ARG A 118 10.18 19.32 -0.80
CA ARG A 118 11.62 19.59 -0.83
C ARG A 118 12.12 19.79 -2.26
N PRO A 119 13.16 20.65 -2.49
CA PRO A 119 13.85 20.71 -3.76
C PRO A 119 14.35 19.33 -4.23
N LYS A 120 14.28 19.05 -5.51
CA LYS A 120 14.66 17.74 -6.08
C LYS A 120 16.13 17.40 -5.82
N GLU A 121 17.00 18.41 -5.85
CA GLU A 121 18.42 18.31 -5.59
C GLU A 121 18.72 17.76 -4.18
N ASP A 122 17.96 18.21 -3.19
CA ASP A 122 18.11 17.78 -1.79
C ASP A 122 17.60 16.35 -1.60
N GLN A 123 16.61 15.92 -2.40
CA GLN A 123 16.04 14.57 -2.29
C GLN A 123 16.97 13.48 -2.77
N LEU A 124 17.92 13.79 -3.66
CA LEU A 124 18.75 12.80 -4.35
C LEU A 124 19.64 11.99 -3.38
N TYR A 125 20.12 12.62 -2.32
CA TYR A 125 21.05 12.02 -1.37
C TYR A 125 20.55 12.01 0.08
N ILE A 126 19.28 12.31 0.30
CA ILE A 126 18.68 12.41 1.64
C ILE A 126 18.84 11.10 2.46
N TYR A 127 18.90 9.96 1.80
CA TYR A 127 19.16 8.69 2.46
C TYR A 127 20.51 8.68 3.19
N LYS A 128 21.54 9.39 2.68
CA LYS A 128 22.84 9.52 3.35
C LYS A 128 22.74 10.37 4.61
N GLU A 129 22.01 11.48 4.55
CA GLU A 129 21.79 12.37 5.69
C GLU A 129 21.04 11.67 6.83
N LEU A 130 20.12 10.77 6.46
CA LEU A 130 19.31 9.99 7.37
C LEU A 130 19.96 8.66 7.78
N ASN A 131 21.21 8.39 7.38
CA ASN A 131 21.90 7.10 7.64
C ASN A 131 21.09 5.87 7.17
N LEU A 132 20.28 6.03 6.13
CA LEU A 132 19.61 4.92 5.47
C LEU A 132 20.56 4.26 4.46
N PRO A 133 20.39 2.97 4.16
CA PRO A 133 21.17 2.34 3.12
C PRO A 133 20.90 2.97 1.76
N GLU A 134 21.84 2.83 0.85
CA GLU A 134 21.67 3.35 -0.52
C GLU A 134 20.50 2.66 -1.22
N PRO A 135 19.56 3.40 -1.86
CA PRO A 135 18.43 2.77 -2.52
C PRO A 135 18.85 1.75 -3.59
N THR A 136 18.04 0.71 -3.80
CA THR A 136 18.21 -0.23 -4.90
C THR A 136 18.17 0.50 -6.24
N PHE A 137 17.26 1.43 -6.36
CA PHE A 137 17.16 2.40 -7.45
C PHE A 137 16.34 3.61 -7.01
N GLN A 138 16.44 4.68 -7.79
CA GLN A 138 15.61 5.87 -7.62
C GLN A 138 14.81 6.13 -8.90
N VAL A 139 13.65 6.77 -8.75
CA VAL A 139 12.84 7.25 -9.87
C VAL A 139 12.73 8.77 -9.79
N GLU A 140 13.25 9.43 -10.81
CA GLU A 140 13.11 10.87 -10.97
C GLU A 140 11.79 11.20 -11.67
N THR A 141 10.99 12.04 -11.03
CA THR A 141 9.73 12.57 -11.57
C THR A 141 9.83 14.06 -11.84
N GLY A 142 8.77 14.68 -12.33
CA GLY A 142 8.72 16.13 -12.51
C GLY A 142 8.87 16.93 -11.20
N LYS A 143 8.59 16.31 -10.05
CA LYS A 143 8.59 17.01 -8.75
C LYS A 143 9.49 16.39 -7.71
N SER A 144 9.61 15.08 -7.69
CA SER A 144 10.22 14.35 -6.59
C SER A 144 11.15 13.24 -7.06
N ILE A 145 11.98 12.77 -6.15
CA ILE A 145 12.79 11.56 -6.29
C ILE A 145 12.17 10.48 -5.39
N HIS A 146 11.70 9.40 -6.01
CA HIS A 146 11.24 8.23 -5.28
C HIS A 146 12.42 7.32 -5.00
N ASN A 147 12.59 6.90 -3.77
CA ASN A 147 13.65 5.98 -3.35
C ASN A 147 13.04 4.61 -3.09
N TYR A 148 13.67 3.54 -3.58
CA TYR A 148 13.20 2.18 -3.42
C TYR A 148 14.28 1.30 -2.80
N TRP A 149 13.93 0.58 -1.74
CA TRP A 149 14.73 -0.48 -1.13
C TRP A 149 14.04 -1.81 -1.38
N VAL A 150 14.50 -2.53 -2.38
CA VAL A 150 13.91 -3.79 -2.82
C VAL A 150 14.29 -4.91 -1.85
N LEU A 151 13.33 -5.73 -1.50
CA LEU A 151 13.52 -6.83 -0.57
C LEU A 151 14.04 -8.07 -1.28
N LYS A 152 15.08 -8.73 -0.73
CA LYS A 152 15.59 -10.04 -1.18
C LYS A 152 14.50 -11.10 -1.26
N LYS A 153 13.52 -11.01 -0.36
CA LYS A 153 12.31 -11.86 -0.34
C LYS A 153 11.11 -10.98 -0.04
N PRO A 154 10.06 -11.05 -0.86
CA PRO A 154 8.83 -10.35 -0.57
C PRO A 154 8.25 -10.80 0.77
N VAL A 155 7.57 -9.89 1.47
CA VAL A 155 6.97 -10.16 2.78
C VAL A 155 5.49 -9.82 2.79
N SER A 156 4.75 -10.36 3.76
CA SER A 156 3.35 -9.99 3.95
C SER A 156 3.21 -8.51 4.35
N GLN A 157 2.06 -7.93 4.06
CA GLN A 157 1.76 -6.56 4.48
C GLN A 157 1.79 -6.37 6.01
N LEU A 158 1.60 -7.43 6.79
CA LEU A 158 1.68 -7.38 8.25
C LEU A 158 3.09 -7.05 8.76
N ILE A 159 4.11 -7.58 8.08
CA ILE A 159 5.51 -7.26 8.36
C ILE A 159 5.87 -5.90 7.77
N TRP A 160 5.46 -5.66 6.53
CA TRP A 160 5.85 -4.46 5.77
C TRP A 160 5.26 -3.17 6.36
N LYS A 161 3.96 -3.15 6.67
CA LYS A 161 3.21 -1.93 7.01
C LYS A 161 3.73 -1.18 8.25
N PRO A 162 4.09 -1.85 9.37
CA PRO A 162 4.69 -1.18 10.53
C PRO A 162 6.03 -0.52 10.20
N ILE A 163 6.87 -1.18 9.41
CA ILE A 163 8.21 -0.69 9.06
C ILE A 163 8.10 0.43 8.04
N GLN A 164 7.25 0.30 7.01
CA GLN A 164 6.98 1.38 6.06
C GLN A 164 6.47 2.63 6.78
N LYS A 165 5.58 2.47 7.75
CA LYS A 165 5.10 3.60 8.56
C LYS A 165 6.24 4.27 9.32
N ARG A 166 7.10 3.49 10.00
CA ARG A 166 8.28 4.02 10.72
C ARG A 166 9.24 4.72 9.77
N LEU A 167 9.47 4.16 8.59
CA LEU A 167 10.32 4.76 7.56
C LEU A 167 9.76 6.12 7.10
N VAL A 168 8.48 6.19 6.80
CA VAL A 168 7.79 7.44 6.40
C VAL A 168 7.87 8.49 7.53
N ASP A 169 7.58 8.08 8.77
CA ASP A 169 7.61 8.96 9.93
C ASP A 169 9.04 9.46 10.22
N TYR A 170 10.05 8.60 10.10
CA TYR A 170 11.47 8.94 10.30
C TYR A 170 12.00 9.87 9.23
N THR A 171 11.72 9.58 7.97
CA THR A 171 12.22 10.36 6.83
C THR A 171 11.45 11.66 6.62
N LYS A 172 10.33 11.85 7.32
CA LYS A 172 9.39 12.96 7.07
C LYS A 172 8.96 13.04 5.60
N SER A 173 8.85 11.90 4.95
CA SER A 173 8.36 11.78 3.56
C SER A 173 6.83 11.94 3.49
N ASP A 174 6.26 11.92 2.27
CA ASP A 174 4.80 12.02 2.10
C ASP A 174 4.06 11.01 3.00
N PRO A 175 3.27 11.47 3.98
CA PRO A 175 2.57 10.58 4.91
C PRO A 175 1.52 9.69 4.24
N SER A 176 1.17 9.96 2.99
CA SER A 176 0.19 9.16 2.23
C SER A 176 0.76 7.86 1.68
N ILE A 177 2.10 7.66 1.65
CA ILE A 177 2.73 6.48 1.05
C ILE A 177 2.94 5.29 2.01
N LYS A 178 2.16 5.19 3.06
CA LYS A 178 2.23 4.13 4.08
C LYS A 178 1.29 2.94 3.86
N ASN A 179 0.49 2.98 2.82
CA ASN A 179 -0.44 1.90 2.51
C ASN A 179 0.15 0.91 1.48
N PRO A 180 -0.11 -0.40 1.59
CA PRO A 180 0.51 -1.41 0.74
C PRO A 180 0.05 -1.35 -0.73
N SER A 181 -1.16 -0.85 -1.02
CA SER A 181 -1.66 -0.67 -2.40
C SER A 181 -1.23 0.65 -3.03
N ARG A 182 -0.25 1.34 -2.44
CA ARG A 182 0.20 2.62 -2.95
C ARG A 182 0.68 2.51 -4.39
N VAL A 183 0.16 3.41 -5.22
CA VAL A 183 0.61 3.58 -6.58
C VAL A 183 1.73 4.62 -6.67
N MET A 184 2.76 4.30 -7.43
CA MET A 184 3.90 5.17 -7.69
C MET A 184 4.01 5.46 -9.18
N ARG A 185 4.64 6.56 -9.55
CA ARG A 185 4.81 6.96 -10.95
C ARG A 185 5.53 5.89 -11.76
N LEU A 186 4.97 5.54 -12.91
CA LEU A 186 5.54 4.56 -13.83
C LEU A 186 6.67 5.20 -14.65
N PRO A 187 7.93 4.71 -14.54
CA PRO A 187 9.03 5.18 -15.37
C PRO A 187 8.79 4.93 -16.86
N GLY A 188 9.44 5.74 -17.70
CA GLY A 188 9.31 5.65 -19.16
C GLY A 188 8.24 6.58 -19.75
N PHE A 189 7.27 6.97 -18.97
CA PHE A 189 6.21 7.91 -19.35
C PHE A 189 6.54 9.34 -18.92
N TYR A 190 5.71 10.28 -19.34
CA TYR A 190 5.90 11.68 -18.99
C TYR A 190 5.14 12.07 -17.73
N TYR A 191 5.73 12.98 -16.98
CA TYR A 191 5.02 13.65 -15.89
C TYR A 191 3.92 14.53 -16.51
N VAL A 192 2.70 14.42 -16.00
CA VAL A 192 1.57 15.25 -16.39
C VAL A 192 1.31 16.28 -15.29
N ASN A 193 1.44 17.56 -15.64
CA ASN A 193 1.26 18.68 -14.71
C ASN A 193 -0.21 19.03 -14.46
N LYS A 194 -0.47 20.07 -13.66
CA LYS A 194 -1.82 20.53 -13.33
C LYS A 194 -2.62 21.02 -14.54
N GLN A 195 -1.94 21.45 -15.59
CA GLN A 195 -2.52 21.91 -16.86
C GLN A 195 -2.78 20.75 -17.85
N ALA A 196 -2.58 19.51 -17.41
CA ALA A 196 -2.62 18.31 -18.22
C ALA A 196 -1.56 18.27 -19.36
N GLU A 197 -0.46 19.00 -19.18
CA GLU A 197 0.65 19.00 -20.12
C GLU A 197 1.68 17.92 -19.72
N HIS A 198 2.23 17.27 -20.76
CA HIS A 198 3.33 16.32 -20.62
C HIS A 198 4.65 17.11 -20.56
N THR A 199 5.34 17.04 -19.44
CA THR A 199 6.55 17.84 -19.23
C THR A 199 7.81 16.97 -19.27
N GLU A 200 8.30 16.48 -18.15
CA GLU A 200 9.54 15.71 -18.04
C GLU A 200 9.27 14.22 -18.12
N GLN A 201 10.20 13.47 -18.74
CA GLN A 201 10.12 12.01 -18.71
C GLN A 201 10.47 11.50 -17.31
N ILE A 202 9.65 10.61 -16.79
CA ILE A 202 9.91 9.91 -15.53
C ILE A 202 11.01 8.87 -15.79
N ARG A 203 12.11 8.93 -15.03
CA ARG A 203 13.33 8.16 -15.32
C ARG A 203 13.80 7.34 -14.14
N LEU A 204 14.34 6.17 -14.42
CA LEU A 204 15.17 5.41 -13.49
C LEU A 204 16.54 6.10 -13.40
N ILE A 205 17.00 6.33 -12.19
CA ILE A 205 18.33 6.89 -11.90
C ILE A 205 18.97 6.12 -10.74
N ASN A 206 20.28 6.24 -10.59
CA ASN A 206 21.04 5.67 -9.47
C ASN A 206 20.69 4.19 -9.19
N ILE A 207 20.79 3.36 -10.22
CA ILE A 207 20.50 1.92 -10.12
C ILE A 207 21.71 1.22 -9.50
N THR A 208 21.58 0.75 -8.26
CA THR A 208 22.63 0.03 -7.53
C THR A 208 22.44 -1.48 -7.55
N GLN A 209 21.23 -1.95 -7.80
CA GLN A 209 20.80 -3.35 -7.71
C GLN A 209 21.03 -3.99 -6.33
N LYS A 210 21.27 -3.20 -5.29
CA LYS A 210 21.36 -3.70 -3.91
C LYS A 210 20.00 -4.15 -3.41
N GLU A 211 19.95 -5.29 -2.77
CA GLU A 211 18.74 -5.82 -2.18
C GLU A 211 18.87 -5.95 -0.67
N TYR A 212 17.78 -5.84 0.04
CA TYR A 212 17.75 -5.71 1.49
C TYR A 212 16.88 -6.80 2.13
N SER A 213 17.26 -7.23 3.32
CA SER A 213 16.34 -7.90 4.21
C SER A 213 15.48 -6.84 4.93
N VAL A 214 14.37 -7.27 5.50
CA VAL A 214 13.54 -6.41 6.36
C VAL A 214 14.38 -5.81 7.50
N LYS A 215 15.25 -6.63 8.07
CA LYS A 215 16.12 -6.23 9.18
C LYS A 215 17.12 -5.14 8.78
N ASP A 216 17.67 -5.19 7.56
CA ASP A 216 18.64 -4.18 7.08
C ASP A 216 18.00 -2.77 7.07
N ILE A 217 16.71 -2.69 6.80
CA ILE A 217 15.96 -1.42 6.83
C ILE A 217 15.54 -1.07 8.26
N GLU A 218 15.05 -2.05 9.01
CA GLU A 218 14.56 -1.84 10.37
C GLU A 218 15.66 -1.35 11.33
N ASP A 219 16.87 -1.90 11.21
CA ASP A 219 18.04 -1.53 12.04
C ASP A 219 18.51 -0.08 11.78
N CYS A 220 18.16 0.52 10.65
CA CYS A 220 18.46 1.92 10.34
C CYS A 220 17.39 2.89 10.87
N LEU A 221 16.25 2.38 11.33
CA LEU A 221 15.17 3.22 11.85
C LEU A 221 15.29 3.39 13.36
N PRO A 222 14.96 4.56 13.90
CA PRO A 222 14.85 4.74 15.34
C PRO A 222 13.97 3.65 15.94
N GLU A 223 14.33 3.16 17.12
CA GLU A 223 13.42 2.28 17.84
C GLU A 223 12.06 2.95 17.98
N PRO A 224 10.95 2.21 17.80
CA PRO A 224 9.63 2.78 18.06
C PRO A 224 9.66 3.34 19.49
N GLU A 225 9.27 4.59 19.62
CA GLU A 225 9.06 5.18 20.96
C GLU A 225 8.22 4.17 21.73
N LYS A 226 8.83 3.56 22.77
CA LYS A 226 8.03 2.82 23.73
C LYS A 226 6.99 3.82 24.22
N PRO A 227 5.69 3.54 24.10
CA PRO A 227 4.71 4.44 24.68
C PRO A 227 5.18 4.70 26.09
N GLU A 228 5.45 5.99 26.41
CA GLU A 228 5.76 6.35 27.78
C GLU A 228 4.69 5.65 28.63
N PRO A 229 5.08 4.99 29.73
CA PRO A 229 4.07 4.46 30.61
C PRO A 229 3.19 5.65 30.95
N VAL A 230 2.02 5.68 30.34
CA VAL A 230 1.01 6.68 30.67
C VAL A 230 0.82 6.49 32.14
N GLU A 231 1.34 7.41 32.97
CA GLU A 231 0.96 7.51 34.36
C GLU A 231 -0.57 7.56 34.31
N ILE A 232 -1.18 6.43 34.57
CA ILE A 232 -2.63 6.35 34.73
C ILE A 232 -2.86 7.13 36.02
N LYS A 233 -2.99 8.45 35.89
CA LYS A 233 -3.62 9.23 36.96
C LYS A 233 -4.95 8.53 37.16
N PRO A 234 -5.25 8.03 38.34
CA PRO A 234 -6.51 7.41 38.60
C PRO A 234 -7.58 8.47 38.35
N THR A 235 -8.10 8.50 37.14
CA THR A 235 -9.36 9.14 36.88
C THR A 235 -10.33 8.35 37.72
N ASN A 236 -11.08 9.03 38.57
CA ASN A 236 -12.23 8.51 39.33
C ASN A 236 -13.37 8.07 38.38
N ALA A 237 -13.03 7.41 37.26
CA ALA A 237 -13.96 6.57 36.56
C ALA A 237 -14.23 5.39 37.49
N LYS A 238 -15.43 5.36 38.06
CA LYS A 238 -15.94 4.19 38.78
C LYS A 238 -15.49 2.98 37.97
N VAL A 239 -14.61 2.18 38.58
CA VAL A 239 -14.35 0.81 38.10
C VAL A 239 -15.74 0.16 38.19
N VAL A 240 -16.40 0.06 37.06
CA VAL A 240 -17.55 -0.81 36.91
C VAL A 240 -16.93 -2.19 37.01
N GLN A 241 -16.93 -2.73 38.23
CA GLN A 241 -16.60 -4.11 38.49
C GLN A 241 -17.51 -4.90 37.54
N SER A 242 -16.92 -5.44 36.48
CA SER A 242 -17.72 -6.14 35.47
C SER A 242 -18.22 -7.42 36.11
N ASP A 243 -19.51 -7.50 36.43
CA ASP A 243 -20.18 -8.69 36.91
C ASP A 243 -20.26 -9.81 35.85
N TRP A 244 -19.45 -9.67 34.78
CA TRP A 244 -19.41 -10.64 33.68
C TRP A 244 -18.81 -11.96 34.11
N LYS A 245 -19.53 -13.05 33.83
CA LYS A 245 -19.02 -14.41 33.99
C LYS A 245 -18.34 -14.87 32.72
N ILE A 246 -17.28 -15.67 32.86
CA ILE A 246 -16.54 -16.17 31.72
C ILE A 246 -17.41 -17.00 30.76
N GLU A 247 -18.41 -17.69 31.30
CA GLU A 247 -19.39 -18.47 30.54
C GLU A 247 -20.25 -17.58 29.65
N GLU A 248 -20.57 -16.36 30.08
CA GLU A 248 -21.33 -15.40 29.26
C GLU A 248 -20.49 -14.87 28.10
N ILE A 249 -19.16 -14.71 28.28
CA ILE A 249 -18.24 -14.34 27.23
C ILE A 249 -18.14 -15.45 26.21
N PHE A 250 -18.03 -16.71 26.62
CA PHE A 250 -18.02 -17.85 25.71
C PHE A 250 -19.31 -17.96 24.92
N GLU A 251 -20.46 -17.74 25.53
CA GLU A 251 -21.72 -17.71 24.81
C GLU A 251 -21.80 -16.55 23.82
N ALA A 252 -21.38 -15.36 24.23
CA ALA A 252 -21.34 -14.20 23.34
C ALA A 252 -20.42 -14.47 22.11
N LEU A 253 -19.26 -15.06 22.34
CA LEU A 253 -18.28 -15.35 21.29
C LEU A 253 -18.81 -16.39 20.28
N LYS A 254 -19.60 -17.37 20.72
CA LYS A 254 -20.23 -18.38 19.83
C LYS A 254 -21.18 -17.75 18.80
N HIS A 255 -21.77 -16.60 19.08
CA HIS A 255 -22.67 -15.91 18.15
C HIS A 255 -21.91 -15.15 17.07
N ILE A 256 -20.64 -14.81 17.32
CA ILE A 256 -19.81 -14.11 16.35
C ILE A 256 -19.22 -15.14 15.38
N PRO A 257 -19.46 -15.01 14.06
CA PRO A 257 -18.88 -15.95 13.10
C PRO A 257 -17.35 -15.96 13.19
N PRO A 258 -16.71 -17.14 13.15
CA PRO A 258 -15.28 -17.23 13.02
C PRO A 258 -14.81 -16.47 11.78
N ARG A 259 -13.65 -15.85 11.86
CA ARG A 259 -13.09 -15.17 10.71
C ARG A 259 -12.73 -16.16 9.60
N VAL A 260 -13.22 -15.86 8.40
CA VAL A 260 -12.83 -16.53 7.17
C VAL A 260 -12.03 -15.55 6.33
N GLN A 261 -10.87 -15.99 5.84
CA GLN A 261 -10.03 -15.20 4.97
C GLN A 261 -10.79 -14.77 3.70
N GLY A 262 -10.67 -13.49 3.32
CA GLY A 262 -11.29 -12.97 2.09
C GLY A 262 -12.70 -12.38 2.24
N ASN A 263 -13.35 -12.48 3.41
CA ASN A 263 -14.73 -12.03 3.62
C ASN A 263 -14.90 -10.59 4.12
N ASN A 264 -13.92 -9.71 3.93
CA ASN A 264 -13.94 -8.30 4.40
C ASN A 264 -14.26 -8.10 5.90
N THR A 265 -14.12 -9.13 6.73
CA THR A 265 -14.46 -9.11 8.16
C THR A 265 -13.29 -8.71 9.07
N TYR A 266 -12.14 -8.30 8.51
CA TYR A 266 -10.94 -8.02 9.30
C TYR A 266 -11.14 -6.92 10.34
N GLU A 267 -11.77 -5.83 9.96
CA GLU A 267 -11.95 -4.69 10.87
C GLU A 267 -12.87 -5.04 12.02
N GLU A 268 -13.97 -5.71 11.74
CA GLU A 268 -14.91 -6.17 12.76
C GLU A 268 -14.25 -7.19 13.70
N TYR A 269 -13.51 -8.17 13.13
CA TYR A 269 -12.77 -9.14 13.93
C TYR A 269 -11.70 -8.47 14.80
N ARG A 270 -10.89 -7.58 14.25
CA ARG A 270 -9.88 -6.84 15.00
C ARG A 270 -10.50 -6.08 16.18
N ASN A 271 -11.56 -5.36 15.92
CA ASN A 271 -12.25 -4.59 16.95
C ASN A 271 -12.91 -5.51 18.00
N MET A 272 -13.44 -6.64 17.59
CA MET A 272 -13.93 -7.69 18.47
C MET A 272 -12.82 -8.25 19.34
N ALA A 273 -11.68 -8.62 18.76
CA ALA A 273 -10.54 -9.16 19.49
C ALA A 273 -9.97 -8.16 20.51
N TRP A 274 -9.86 -6.89 20.14
CA TRP A 274 -9.39 -5.84 21.03
C TRP A 274 -10.37 -5.58 22.18
N GLY A 275 -11.69 -5.52 21.90
CA GLY A 275 -12.73 -5.36 22.90
C GLY A 275 -12.82 -6.55 23.84
N LEU A 276 -12.68 -7.78 23.32
CA LEU A 276 -12.64 -8.99 24.13
C LEU A 276 -11.41 -9.02 25.07
N THR A 277 -10.26 -8.65 24.54
CA THR A 277 -9.03 -8.57 25.35
C THR A 277 -9.18 -7.55 26.47
N ASP A 278 -9.73 -6.36 26.20
CA ASP A 278 -10.01 -5.33 27.22
C ASP A 278 -10.98 -5.86 28.29
N LEU A 279 -12.02 -6.58 27.90
CA LEU A 279 -12.99 -7.19 28.84
C LEU A 279 -12.32 -8.24 29.73
N LEU A 280 -11.54 -9.13 29.15
CA LEU A 280 -10.83 -10.19 29.88
C LEU A 280 -9.79 -9.62 30.85
N GLU A 281 -9.07 -8.58 30.49
CA GLU A 281 -8.16 -7.87 31.38
C GLU A 281 -8.90 -7.23 32.57
N GLN A 282 -10.07 -6.60 32.34
CA GLN A 282 -10.91 -6.07 33.41
C GLN A 282 -11.37 -7.16 34.37
N MET A 283 -11.50 -8.40 33.90
CA MET A 283 -11.80 -9.59 34.71
C MET A 283 -10.55 -10.22 35.36
N GLY A 284 -9.37 -9.60 35.24
CA GLY A 284 -8.10 -10.11 35.79
C GLY A 284 -7.50 -11.27 34.99
N ARG A 285 -7.91 -11.49 33.74
CA ARG A 285 -7.35 -12.50 32.86
C ARG A 285 -6.17 -11.94 32.08
N SER A 286 -5.20 -12.81 31.79
CA SER A 286 -4.00 -12.41 31.03
C SER A 286 -4.30 -12.22 29.55
N GLU A 287 -3.47 -11.43 28.88
CA GLU A 287 -3.46 -11.30 27.41
C GLU A 287 -3.29 -12.66 26.73
N SER A 288 -2.45 -13.54 27.29
CA SER A 288 -2.26 -14.91 26.78
C SER A 288 -3.55 -15.73 26.79
N PHE A 289 -4.43 -15.51 27.77
CA PHE A 289 -5.73 -16.16 27.80
C PHE A 289 -6.65 -15.65 26.68
N ALA A 290 -6.63 -14.35 26.40
CA ALA A 290 -7.34 -13.78 25.25
C ALA A 290 -6.86 -14.36 23.92
N ILE A 291 -5.53 -14.48 23.74
CA ILE A 291 -4.93 -15.10 22.54
C ILE A 291 -5.40 -16.54 22.38
N GLN A 292 -5.35 -17.36 23.44
CA GLN A 292 -5.81 -18.76 23.38
C GLN A 292 -7.29 -18.88 23.02
N LEU A 293 -8.13 -18.03 23.58
CA LEU A 293 -9.55 -18.03 23.27
C LEU A 293 -9.85 -17.61 21.84
N LEU A 294 -9.15 -16.60 21.35
CA LEU A 294 -9.28 -16.14 19.96
C LEU A 294 -8.71 -17.13 18.95
N GLU A 295 -7.62 -17.83 19.28
CA GLU A 295 -7.09 -18.93 18.46
C GLU A 295 -8.09 -20.11 18.38
N ALA A 296 -8.77 -20.43 19.46
CA ALA A 296 -9.82 -21.44 19.44
C ALA A 296 -11.04 -21.03 18.60
N HIS A 297 -11.36 -19.73 18.56
CA HIS A 297 -12.50 -19.18 17.82
C HIS A 297 -12.19 -18.94 16.33
N SER A 298 -11.04 -18.36 16.03
CA SER A 298 -10.60 -17.99 14.69
C SER A 298 -9.10 -18.23 14.54
N PRO A 299 -8.69 -19.48 14.29
CA PRO A 299 -7.30 -19.88 14.29
C PRO A 299 -6.43 -19.03 13.35
N SER A 300 -5.19 -18.75 13.76
CA SER A 300 -4.17 -18.16 12.90
C SER A 300 -3.97 -18.99 11.64
N GLY A 301 -3.86 -18.34 10.47
CA GLY A 301 -3.70 -19.04 9.20
C GLY A 301 -2.24 -19.34 8.89
N GLU A 302 -1.92 -20.57 8.48
CA GLU A 302 -0.57 -20.98 8.10
C GLU A 302 -0.05 -20.26 6.85
N VAL A 303 -0.93 -19.89 5.92
CA VAL A 303 -0.58 -19.38 4.58
C VAL A 303 -0.79 -17.88 4.42
N SER A 304 -1.61 -17.24 5.26
CA SER A 304 -2.09 -15.87 5.03
C SER A 304 -1.40 -14.77 5.84
N GLY A 305 -0.40 -15.09 6.63
CA GLY A 305 0.20 -14.13 7.57
C GLY A 305 -0.79 -13.61 8.64
N TRP A 306 -1.95 -14.25 8.78
CA TRP A 306 -2.91 -13.97 9.82
C TRP A 306 -2.42 -14.55 11.15
N ASN A 307 -2.24 -13.68 12.15
CA ASN A 307 -1.76 -14.07 13.46
C ASN A 307 -2.58 -13.39 14.55
N VAL A 308 -3.27 -14.19 15.35
CA VAL A 308 -4.10 -13.72 16.45
C VAL A 308 -3.29 -12.96 17.50
N GLU A 309 -2.11 -13.45 17.85
CA GLU A 309 -1.21 -12.81 18.82
C GLU A 309 -0.85 -11.39 18.39
N GLN A 310 -0.52 -11.19 17.09
CA GLN A 310 -0.24 -9.85 16.57
C GLN A 310 -1.46 -8.94 16.63
N VAL A 311 -2.66 -9.45 16.35
CA VAL A 311 -3.89 -8.67 16.45
C VAL A 311 -4.10 -8.21 17.88
N VAL A 312 -3.97 -9.11 18.85
CA VAL A 312 -4.15 -8.79 20.28
C VAL A 312 -3.10 -7.77 20.74
N ARG A 313 -1.83 -8.01 20.43
CA ARG A 313 -0.71 -7.11 20.82
C ARG A 313 -0.73 -5.76 20.10
N SER A 314 -1.37 -5.66 18.96
CA SER A 314 -1.56 -4.38 18.24
C SER A 314 -2.72 -3.53 18.79
N ARG A 315 -3.31 -3.93 19.91
CA ARG A 315 -4.48 -3.26 20.50
C ARG A 315 -4.24 -1.78 20.73
N ARG A 316 -5.23 -0.99 20.31
CA ARG A 316 -5.29 0.44 20.58
C ARG A 316 -6.20 0.70 21.78
N GLY A 317 -5.81 1.65 22.62
CA GLY A 317 -6.52 1.97 23.85
C GLY A 317 -7.91 2.61 23.67
N ASP A 318 -8.30 2.92 22.44
CA ASP A 318 -9.61 3.50 22.09
C ASP A 318 -10.73 2.44 21.94
N VAL A 319 -10.37 1.17 21.71
CA VAL A 319 -11.34 0.06 21.62
C VAL A 319 -11.51 -0.60 22.98
N LYS A 320 -12.71 -0.55 23.52
CA LYS A 320 -13.06 -1.00 24.87
C LYS A 320 -13.96 -2.22 24.85
N ALA A 321 -14.14 -2.86 26.03
CA ALA A 321 -15.00 -4.03 26.25
C ALA A 321 -16.41 -3.91 25.63
N GLY A 322 -17.00 -2.71 25.65
CA GLY A 322 -18.28 -2.44 25.01
C GLY A 322 -18.32 -2.75 23.52
N THR A 323 -17.19 -2.66 22.83
CA THR A 323 -17.11 -3.00 21.39
C THR A 323 -17.34 -4.49 21.15
N PHE A 324 -16.76 -5.38 21.97
CA PHE A 324 -17.02 -6.82 21.90
C PHE A 324 -18.51 -7.12 22.13
N ILE A 325 -19.09 -6.52 23.17
CA ILE A 325 -20.50 -6.70 23.51
C ILE A 325 -21.40 -6.25 22.35
N PHE A 326 -21.13 -5.08 21.79
CA PHE A 326 -21.89 -4.56 20.66
C PHE A 326 -21.83 -5.49 19.45
N ILE A 327 -20.63 -6.01 19.11
CA ILE A 327 -20.45 -6.94 17.98
C ILE A 327 -21.21 -8.24 18.25
N ALA A 328 -21.12 -8.81 19.45
CA ALA A 328 -21.87 -10.03 19.80
C ALA A 328 -23.39 -9.82 19.68
N GLN A 329 -23.89 -8.67 20.13
CA GLN A 329 -25.32 -8.32 20.01
C GLN A 329 -25.74 -8.13 18.53
N LYS A 330 -24.89 -7.54 17.71
CA LYS A 330 -25.10 -7.42 16.26
C LYS A 330 -25.27 -8.79 15.60
N HIS A 331 -24.58 -9.81 16.12
CA HIS A 331 -24.68 -11.20 15.68
C HIS A 331 -25.74 -12.03 16.46
N GLY A 332 -26.65 -11.36 17.15
CA GLY A 332 -27.83 -11.98 17.75
C GLY A 332 -27.67 -12.45 19.18
N TRP A 333 -26.50 -12.25 19.80
CA TRP A 333 -26.35 -12.55 21.22
C TRP A 333 -27.17 -11.56 22.08
N LYS A 334 -27.80 -12.08 23.12
CA LYS A 334 -28.53 -11.26 24.11
C LYS A 334 -27.98 -11.55 25.50
N PRO A 335 -27.52 -10.53 26.25
CA PRO A 335 -27.15 -10.74 27.66
C PRO A 335 -28.32 -11.27 28.42
N LYS A 336 -28.08 -12.18 29.35
CA LYS A 336 -29.13 -12.63 30.26
C LYS A 336 -29.59 -11.42 31.09
N SER A 337 -30.86 -11.10 31.01
CA SER A 337 -31.44 -10.05 31.86
C SER A 337 -31.15 -10.36 33.32
N LYS A 338 -30.51 -9.43 34.01
CA LYS A 338 -30.32 -9.47 35.47
C LYS A 338 -31.63 -9.25 36.16
#